data_aaa49f919a13e7b77552041a06341a10
#
_entry.id   aaa49f919a13e7b77552041a06341a10
#
_cell.length_a   1.000
_cell.length_b   1.000
_cell.length_c   1.000
_cell.angle_alpha   90.00
_cell.angle_beta   90.00
_cell.angle_gamma   90.00
#
_symmetry.space_group_name_H-M   'P 1'
#
loop_
_entity.id
_entity.type
_entity.pdbx_description
1 polymer ?
#
loop_
_entity_poly.entity_id
_entity_poly.type
_entity_poly.pdbx_seq_one_letter_code
_entity_poly.pdbx_strand_id
1 'polypeptide(L)'
;MNENRPLTILIAALGGEGGGVLNDWIVTCALDRGLPVQATSVPGVAQRTGSTSYYIEIMRTPAPDGAQPVFALSPMPGGVDVVVASELLEAARTIERGFVHPKRTTLIASSSRVYTTQEKMQMGDGRFDEALAHAAAKRLSAKYLTLDMATLAAEHRTVISAVMFGALAGAGVLPWSREVCERVIRDGGVGVDSSLAGFAAAYDAVATGAAREAFAS
;
A
#
# COMPACT_ATOMS: atom_id res chain seq x y z
N MET A 1 -18.79 -12.12 0.85
CA MET A 1 -17.50 -12.19 0.11
C MET A 1 -17.17 -13.66 -0.07
N ASN A 2 -16.65 -14.06 -1.23
CA ASN A 2 -16.33 -15.47 -1.48
C ASN A 2 -15.07 -15.83 -0.67
N GLU A 3 -15.21 -16.61 0.40
CA GLU A 3 -14.13 -16.98 1.35
C GLU A 3 -12.99 -17.77 0.67
N ASN A 4 -13.28 -18.39 -0.48
CA ASN A 4 -12.29 -19.14 -1.26
C ASN A 4 -11.38 -18.29 -2.15
N ARG A 5 -11.51 -16.97 -2.11
CA ARG A 5 -10.67 -16.08 -2.94
C ARG A 5 -9.60 -15.41 -2.10
N PRO A 6 -8.34 -15.35 -2.59
CA PRO A 6 -7.30 -14.65 -1.87
C PRO A 6 -7.59 -13.14 -1.75
N LEU A 7 -7.12 -12.55 -0.67
CA LEU A 7 -6.93 -11.11 -0.54
C LEU A 7 -5.76 -10.72 -1.46
N THR A 8 -5.98 -9.75 -2.33
CA THR A 8 -4.95 -9.28 -3.27
C THR A 8 -4.50 -7.88 -2.90
N ILE A 9 -3.20 -7.69 -2.70
CA ILE A 9 -2.59 -6.42 -2.31
C ILE A 9 -1.55 -6.02 -3.36
N LEU A 10 -1.60 -4.78 -3.81
CA LEU A 10 -0.60 -4.16 -4.68
C LEU A 10 0.08 -3.01 -3.93
N ILE A 11 1.38 -3.13 -3.71
CA ILE A 11 2.22 -2.07 -3.17
C ILE A 11 2.86 -1.35 -4.34
N ALA A 12 2.66 -0.06 -4.45
CA ALA A 12 3.30 0.81 -5.43
C ALA A 12 4.20 1.81 -4.70
N ALA A 13 5.52 1.58 -4.73
CA ALA A 13 6.47 2.38 -3.99
C ALA A 13 7.60 2.89 -4.89
N LEU A 14 8.09 4.09 -4.61
CA LEU A 14 9.34 4.56 -5.21
C LEU A 14 10.52 3.72 -4.72
N GLY A 15 11.54 3.60 -5.56
CA GLY A 15 12.79 2.95 -5.19
C GLY A 15 13.42 3.59 -3.95
N GLY A 16 13.77 2.78 -2.95
CA GLY A 16 14.32 3.25 -1.69
C GLY A 16 13.29 3.57 -0.59
N GLU A 17 12.00 3.59 -0.88
CA GLU A 17 10.93 3.87 0.11
C GLU A 17 10.46 2.64 0.90
N GLY A 18 11.22 1.54 0.82
CA GLY A 18 10.97 0.37 1.66
C GLY A 18 9.78 -0.49 1.25
N GLY A 19 9.34 -0.44 -0.02
CA GLY A 19 8.28 -1.30 -0.50
C GLY A 19 8.55 -2.79 -0.30
N GLY A 20 9.82 -3.23 -0.42
CA GLY A 20 10.26 -4.59 -0.09
C GLY A 20 10.11 -4.92 1.38
N VAL A 21 10.45 -4.00 2.28
CA VAL A 21 10.28 -4.19 3.73
C VAL A 21 8.80 -4.36 4.08
N LEU A 22 7.91 -3.54 3.51
CA LEU A 22 6.48 -3.70 3.70
C LEU A 22 5.97 -5.04 3.18
N ASN A 23 6.44 -5.45 2.00
CA ASN A 23 6.13 -6.76 1.44
C ASN A 23 6.50 -7.89 2.41
N ASP A 24 7.73 -7.87 2.93
CA ASP A 24 8.25 -8.90 3.83
C ASP A 24 7.47 -8.94 5.16
N TRP A 25 7.11 -7.78 5.72
CA TRP A 25 6.27 -7.72 6.91
C TRP A 25 4.88 -8.34 6.70
N ILE A 26 4.23 -8.02 5.57
CA ILE A 26 2.91 -8.59 5.24
C ILE A 26 3.00 -10.11 5.06
N VAL A 27 4.01 -10.58 4.34
CA VAL A 27 4.26 -12.02 4.12
C VAL A 27 4.53 -12.73 5.46
N THR A 28 5.37 -12.16 6.32
CA THR A 28 5.66 -12.71 7.66
C THR A 28 4.40 -12.80 8.51
N CYS A 29 3.56 -11.76 8.54
CA CYS A 29 2.29 -11.80 9.25
C CYS A 29 1.37 -12.93 8.76
N ALA A 30 1.32 -13.16 7.44
CA ALA A 30 0.51 -14.25 6.88
C ALA A 30 1.05 -15.62 7.27
N LEU A 31 2.36 -15.82 7.17
CA LEU A 31 3.03 -17.08 7.53
C LEU A 31 2.88 -17.41 9.03
N ASP A 32 3.04 -16.42 9.90
CA ASP A 32 2.83 -16.54 11.34
C ASP A 32 1.40 -16.99 11.71
N ARG A 33 0.45 -16.71 10.82
CA ARG A 33 -0.96 -17.11 10.96
C ARG A 33 -1.29 -18.42 10.25
N GLY A 34 -0.30 -19.07 9.65
CA GLY A 34 -0.51 -20.28 8.85
C GLY A 34 -1.34 -20.05 7.58
N LEU A 35 -1.39 -18.80 7.08
CA LEU A 35 -2.13 -18.46 5.88
C LEU A 35 -1.23 -18.65 4.65
N PRO A 36 -1.69 -19.42 3.64
CA PRO A 36 -0.97 -19.48 2.38
C PRO A 36 -0.83 -18.10 1.77
N VAL A 37 0.37 -17.76 1.36
CA VAL A 37 0.72 -16.44 0.82
C VAL A 37 1.73 -16.58 -0.32
N GLN A 38 1.58 -15.77 -1.35
CA GLN A 38 2.58 -15.59 -2.40
C GLN A 38 2.80 -14.11 -2.65
N ALA A 39 4.05 -13.73 -2.76
CA ALA A 39 4.46 -12.38 -3.12
C ALA A 39 5.36 -12.40 -4.35
N THR A 40 5.16 -11.46 -5.24
CA THR A 40 5.99 -11.24 -6.43
C THR A 40 6.40 -9.78 -6.52
N SER A 41 7.63 -9.52 -6.92
CA SER A 41 8.06 -8.18 -7.29
C SER A 41 7.92 -8.01 -8.80
N VAL A 42 7.19 -6.98 -9.20
CA VAL A 42 7.10 -6.57 -10.59
C VAL A 42 7.97 -5.33 -10.75
N PRO A 43 9.21 -5.47 -11.24
CA PRO A 43 10.03 -4.30 -11.53
C PRO A 43 9.27 -3.44 -12.55
N GLY A 44 9.10 -2.18 -12.24
CA GLY A 44 8.38 -1.25 -13.10
C GLY A 44 8.99 -1.27 -14.50
N VAL A 45 8.17 -1.47 -15.52
CA VAL A 45 8.58 -1.50 -16.94
C VAL A 45 9.24 -0.19 -17.37
N ALA A 46 9.08 0.87 -16.59
CA ALA A 46 9.76 2.13 -16.74
C ALA A 46 10.94 2.24 -15.77
N GLN A 47 12.07 1.67 -16.13
CA GLN A 47 13.38 1.92 -15.46
C GLN A 47 13.73 3.41 -15.31
N ARG A 48 12.91 4.31 -15.88
CA ARG A 48 13.08 5.76 -15.84
C ARG A 48 12.49 6.44 -14.60
N THR A 49 11.64 5.77 -13.82
CA THR A 49 10.94 6.39 -12.68
C THR A 49 11.36 5.81 -11.33
N GLY A 50 12.17 4.74 -11.30
CA GLY A 50 12.64 4.14 -10.04
C GLY A 50 11.53 3.49 -9.19
N SER A 51 10.31 3.32 -9.73
CA SER A 51 9.22 2.70 -8.98
C SER A 51 9.29 1.17 -9.05
N THR A 52 8.94 0.52 -7.95
CA THR A 52 8.81 -0.94 -7.86
C THR A 52 7.43 -1.26 -7.34
N SER A 53 6.78 -2.24 -7.95
CA SER A 53 5.51 -2.75 -7.46
C SER A 53 5.69 -4.15 -6.88
N TYR A 54 4.99 -4.43 -5.76
CA TYR A 54 4.93 -5.76 -5.17
C TYR A 54 3.48 -6.20 -5.17
N TYR A 55 3.24 -7.42 -5.64
CA TYR A 55 1.91 -8.01 -5.68
C TYR A 55 1.85 -9.20 -4.74
N ILE A 56 0.88 -9.20 -3.84
CA ILE A 56 0.73 -10.21 -2.80
C ILE A 56 -0.68 -10.81 -2.90
N GLU A 57 -0.76 -12.14 -2.85
CA GLU A 57 -2.00 -12.89 -2.66
C GLU A 57 -1.95 -13.68 -1.35
N ILE A 58 -2.98 -13.53 -0.53
CA ILE A 58 -3.06 -14.17 0.81
C ILE A 58 -4.40 -14.89 0.91
N MET A 59 -4.38 -16.19 1.19
CA MET A 59 -5.62 -16.89 1.55
C MET A 59 -6.14 -16.38 2.89
N ARG A 60 -7.46 -16.23 3.01
CA ARG A 60 -8.08 -15.68 4.24
C ARG A 60 -8.22 -16.72 5.35
N THR A 61 -8.07 -17.99 5.00
CA THR A 61 -8.13 -19.15 5.90
C THR A 61 -6.97 -20.08 5.60
N PRO A 62 -6.50 -20.85 6.59
CA PRO A 62 -5.53 -21.91 6.36
C PRO A 62 -6.02 -22.88 5.27
N ALA A 63 -5.10 -23.43 4.50
CA ALA A 63 -5.44 -24.42 3.49
C ALA A 63 -5.94 -25.70 4.17
N PRO A 64 -7.03 -26.32 3.70
CA PRO A 64 -7.42 -27.62 4.19
C PRO A 64 -6.37 -28.67 3.77
N ASP A 65 -6.07 -29.59 4.69
CA ASP A 65 -5.18 -30.77 4.60
C ASP A 65 -4.26 -30.83 3.35
N GLY A 66 -3.18 -30.07 3.37
CA GLY A 66 -2.12 -30.13 2.34
C GLY A 66 -2.50 -29.54 0.97
N ALA A 67 -3.66 -28.96 0.81
CA ALA A 67 -4.04 -28.29 -0.43
C ALA A 67 -3.13 -27.06 -0.64
N GLN A 68 -2.51 -26.98 -1.82
CA GLN A 68 -1.75 -25.81 -2.21
C GLN A 68 -2.63 -24.92 -3.10
N PRO A 69 -2.99 -23.70 -2.66
CA PRO A 69 -3.71 -22.79 -3.52
C PRO A 69 -2.84 -22.35 -4.70
N VAL A 70 -3.47 -22.14 -5.84
CA VAL A 70 -2.82 -21.57 -7.00
C VAL A 70 -2.96 -20.05 -6.94
N PHE A 71 -1.84 -19.35 -6.93
CA PHE A 71 -1.77 -17.90 -6.90
C PHE A 71 -1.37 -17.33 -8.27
N ALA A 72 -1.80 -16.10 -8.54
CA ALA A 72 -1.37 -15.38 -9.73
C ALA A 72 0.01 -14.73 -9.52
N LEU A 73 0.82 -14.68 -10.59
CA LEU A 73 2.13 -14.03 -10.57
C LEU A 73 2.09 -12.52 -10.74
N SER A 74 0.94 -11.98 -11.18
CA SER A 74 0.78 -10.55 -11.47
C SER A 74 -0.66 -10.10 -11.23
N PRO A 75 -0.87 -8.82 -10.88
CA PRO A 75 -2.21 -8.30 -10.65
C PRO A 75 -3.03 -8.33 -11.94
N MET A 76 -4.29 -8.73 -11.81
CA MET A 76 -5.28 -8.65 -12.89
C MET A 76 -5.97 -7.29 -12.88
N PRO A 77 -6.20 -6.63 -14.02
CA PRO A 77 -6.99 -5.42 -14.08
C PRO A 77 -8.36 -5.60 -13.41
N GLY A 78 -8.74 -4.64 -12.55
CA GLY A 78 -9.95 -4.70 -11.73
C GLY A 78 -9.97 -5.82 -10.67
N GLY A 79 -8.89 -6.57 -10.54
CA GLY A 79 -8.79 -7.73 -9.65
C GLY A 79 -8.17 -7.45 -8.28
N VAL A 80 -7.66 -6.25 -8.05
CA VAL A 80 -6.93 -5.91 -6.82
C VAL A 80 -7.89 -5.43 -5.72
N ASP A 81 -7.78 -6.00 -4.51
CA ASP A 81 -8.60 -5.61 -3.36
C ASP A 81 -8.05 -4.38 -2.66
N VAL A 82 -6.73 -4.30 -2.54
CA VAL A 82 -6.05 -3.20 -1.84
C VAL A 82 -4.88 -2.71 -2.67
N VAL A 83 -4.84 -1.41 -2.90
CA VAL A 83 -3.65 -0.73 -3.43
C VAL A 83 -3.12 0.20 -2.35
N VAL A 84 -1.84 0.11 -2.03
CA VAL A 84 -1.14 1.08 -1.19
C VAL A 84 -0.01 1.73 -1.97
N ALA A 85 -0.01 3.05 -2.03
CA ALA A 85 0.96 3.83 -2.81
C ALA A 85 1.73 4.81 -1.91
N SER A 86 3.06 4.80 -2.03
CA SER A 86 3.94 5.66 -1.23
C SER A 86 3.87 7.14 -1.62
N GLU A 87 3.36 7.43 -2.82
CA GLU A 87 3.11 8.79 -3.30
C GLU A 87 1.89 8.85 -4.25
N LEU A 88 1.40 10.07 -4.50
CA LEU A 88 0.20 10.30 -5.30
C LEU A 88 0.34 9.89 -6.78
N LEU A 89 1.52 10.10 -7.38
CA LEU A 89 1.76 9.72 -8.78
C LEU A 89 1.74 8.19 -8.96
N GLU A 90 2.25 7.43 -7.99
CA GLU A 90 2.19 5.96 -8.04
C GLU A 90 0.73 5.48 -7.90
N ALA A 91 -0.08 6.13 -7.07
CA ALA A 91 -1.52 5.86 -7.00
C ALA A 91 -2.20 6.10 -8.36
N ALA A 92 -1.94 7.23 -9.01
CA ALA A 92 -2.48 7.54 -10.33
C ALA A 92 -2.08 6.50 -11.38
N ARG A 93 -0.84 6.04 -11.38
CA ARG A 93 -0.35 4.97 -12.28
C ARG A 93 -1.09 3.65 -12.08
N THR A 94 -1.45 3.29 -10.84
CA THR A 94 -2.24 2.08 -10.61
C THR A 94 -3.66 2.21 -11.16
N ILE A 95 -4.24 3.41 -11.12
CA ILE A 95 -5.53 3.72 -11.74
C ILE A 95 -5.43 3.62 -13.27
N GLU A 96 -4.44 4.26 -13.88
CA GLU A 96 -4.22 4.23 -15.34
C GLU A 96 -4.02 2.81 -15.87
N ARG A 97 -3.33 1.96 -15.11
CA ARG A 97 -3.14 0.53 -15.44
C ARG A 97 -4.38 -0.32 -15.22
N GLY A 98 -5.47 0.27 -14.73
CA GLY A 98 -6.74 -0.41 -14.50
C GLY A 98 -6.75 -1.37 -13.30
N PHE A 99 -5.80 -1.27 -12.37
CA PHE A 99 -5.78 -2.14 -11.19
C PHE A 99 -6.82 -1.76 -10.15
N VAL A 100 -7.22 -0.48 -10.12
CA VAL A 100 -8.21 0.06 -9.19
C VAL A 100 -9.63 -0.11 -9.77
N HIS A 101 -10.56 -0.59 -8.94
CA HIS A 101 -11.94 -0.85 -9.34
C HIS A 101 -12.94 -0.21 -8.35
N PRO A 102 -13.99 0.53 -8.85
CA PRO A 102 -14.88 1.35 -8.01
C PRO A 102 -15.78 0.56 -7.06
N LYS A 103 -15.94 -0.73 -7.26
CA LYS A 103 -16.74 -1.60 -6.37
C LYS A 103 -15.92 -2.55 -5.52
N ARG A 104 -14.57 -2.45 -5.58
CA ARG A 104 -13.71 -3.47 -4.97
C ARG A 104 -12.52 -2.90 -4.24
N THR A 105 -11.77 -2.01 -4.89
CA THR A 105 -10.45 -1.63 -4.42
C THR A 105 -10.49 -0.59 -3.31
N THR A 106 -9.89 -0.90 -2.17
CA THR A 106 -9.46 0.12 -1.21
C THR A 106 -8.13 0.69 -1.67
N LEU A 107 -8.13 1.95 -2.06
CA LEU A 107 -6.93 2.69 -2.45
C LEU A 107 -6.43 3.53 -1.27
N ILE A 108 -5.22 3.25 -0.82
CA ILE A 108 -4.52 3.99 0.25
C ILE A 108 -3.32 4.67 -0.41
N ALA A 109 -3.26 5.99 -0.37
CA ALA A 109 -2.19 6.73 -1.02
C ALA A 109 -1.60 7.81 -0.13
N SER A 110 -0.30 8.03 -0.24
CA SER A 110 0.29 9.25 0.30
C SER A 110 -0.20 10.46 -0.50
N SER A 111 -0.51 11.55 0.19
CA SER A 111 -0.72 12.85 -0.45
C SER A 111 0.59 13.52 -0.85
N SER A 112 1.72 13.05 -0.31
CA SER A 112 3.04 13.58 -0.66
C SER A 112 3.41 13.21 -2.10
N ARG A 113 4.28 14.04 -2.69
CA ARG A 113 4.73 13.90 -4.06
C ARG A 113 6.22 14.14 -4.20
N VAL A 114 6.87 13.27 -4.95
CA VAL A 114 8.25 13.46 -5.41
C VAL A 114 8.23 13.88 -6.87
N TYR A 115 8.74 15.09 -7.17
CA TYR A 115 8.83 15.57 -8.56
C TYR A 115 9.79 14.71 -9.37
N THR A 116 9.31 14.17 -10.49
CA THR A 116 10.16 13.44 -11.43
C THR A 116 11.20 14.35 -12.07
N THR A 117 12.31 13.77 -12.57
CA THR A 117 13.33 14.53 -13.28
C THR A 117 12.77 15.22 -14.52
N GLN A 118 11.80 14.61 -15.21
CA GLN A 118 11.14 15.21 -16.37
C GLN A 118 10.33 16.45 -16.01
N GLU A 119 9.62 16.44 -14.89
CA GLU A 119 8.86 17.60 -14.42
C GLU A 119 9.77 18.75 -13.96
N LYS A 120 10.94 18.42 -13.39
CA LYS A 120 11.96 19.42 -13.02
C LYS A 120 12.63 20.06 -14.22
N MET A 121 12.63 19.40 -15.38
CA MET A 121 13.29 19.87 -16.62
C MET A 121 12.34 20.58 -17.59
N GLN A 122 11.03 20.51 -17.43
CA GLN A 122 10.08 21.18 -18.31
C GLN A 122 9.94 22.66 -17.95
N MET A 123 10.18 23.54 -18.92
CA MET A 123 9.98 24.99 -18.82
C MET A 123 8.50 25.43 -18.97
N GLY A 124 7.55 24.51 -18.92
CA GLY A 124 6.11 24.76 -19.08
C GLY A 124 5.28 23.93 -18.08
N ASP A 125 3.98 24.17 -18.09
CA ASP A 125 3.01 23.60 -17.14
C ASP A 125 2.71 22.11 -17.42
N GLY A 126 3.78 21.28 -17.52
CA GLY A 126 3.69 19.82 -17.59
C GLY A 126 3.51 19.17 -16.23
N ARG A 127 2.97 19.90 -15.25
CA ARG A 127 2.74 19.40 -13.90
C ARG A 127 1.59 18.41 -13.89
N PHE A 128 1.81 17.31 -13.21
CA PHE A 128 0.77 16.36 -12.87
C PHE A 128 -0.33 17.09 -12.05
N ASP A 129 -1.57 16.99 -12.50
CA ASP A 129 -2.72 17.60 -11.85
C ASP A 129 -3.13 16.75 -10.62
N GLU A 130 -2.72 17.21 -9.44
CA GLU A 130 -3.01 16.53 -8.17
C GLU A 130 -4.51 16.50 -7.87
N ALA A 131 -5.25 17.58 -8.20
CA ALA A 131 -6.69 17.63 -7.98
C ALA A 131 -7.42 16.60 -8.86
N LEU A 132 -6.99 16.46 -10.11
CA LEU A 132 -7.51 15.44 -11.03
C LEU A 132 -7.19 14.02 -10.52
N ALA A 133 -5.99 13.80 -9.99
CA ALA A 133 -5.60 12.51 -9.43
C ALA A 133 -6.45 12.13 -8.21
N HIS A 134 -6.67 13.05 -7.28
CA HIS A 134 -7.54 12.84 -6.13
C HIS A 134 -9.00 12.59 -6.56
N ALA A 135 -9.51 13.36 -7.54
CA ALA A 135 -10.85 13.16 -8.08
C ALA A 135 -11.00 11.78 -8.74
N ALA A 136 -10.00 11.36 -9.53
CA ALA A 136 -9.96 10.04 -10.14
C ALA A 136 -9.91 8.93 -9.08
N ALA A 137 -9.08 9.07 -8.05
CA ALA A 137 -8.97 8.12 -6.95
C ALA A 137 -10.31 7.96 -6.21
N LYS A 138 -11.00 9.06 -5.88
CA LYS A 138 -12.34 9.02 -5.26
C LYS A 138 -13.39 8.33 -6.14
N ARG A 139 -13.37 8.58 -7.45
CA ARG A 139 -14.38 8.04 -8.37
C ARG A 139 -14.15 6.59 -8.74
N LEU A 140 -12.89 6.16 -8.85
CA LEU A 140 -12.50 4.88 -9.41
C LEU A 140 -12.13 3.83 -8.37
N SER A 141 -12.13 4.15 -7.08
CA SER A 141 -11.98 3.19 -5.99
C SER A 141 -13.26 3.01 -5.18
N ALA A 142 -13.42 1.86 -4.55
CA ALA A 142 -14.53 1.60 -3.63
C ALA A 142 -14.37 2.39 -2.31
N LYS A 143 -13.12 2.58 -1.89
CA LYS A 143 -12.75 3.38 -0.72
C LYS A 143 -11.42 4.08 -1.04
N TYR A 144 -11.37 5.38 -0.84
CA TYR A 144 -10.14 6.16 -0.96
C TYR A 144 -9.71 6.70 0.40
N LEU A 145 -8.48 6.43 0.78
CA LEU A 145 -7.83 6.92 2.00
C LEU A 145 -6.53 7.61 1.60
N THR A 146 -6.31 8.80 2.13
CA THR A 146 -5.10 9.56 1.87
C THR A 146 -4.59 10.21 3.14
N LEU A 147 -3.27 10.25 3.30
CA LEU A 147 -2.56 10.87 4.41
C LEU A 147 -1.16 11.27 3.93
N ASP A 148 -0.56 12.27 4.55
CA ASP A 148 0.82 12.66 4.24
C ASP A 148 1.80 11.69 4.91
N MET A 149 2.10 10.60 4.20
CA MET A 149 2.99 9.56 4.71
C MET A 149 4.44 10.03 4.86
N ALA A 150 4.88 10.96 4.01
CA ALA A 150 6.24 11.48 4.08
C ALA A 150 6.45 12.35 5.32
N THR A 151 5.50 13.23 5.63
CA THR A 151 5.52 14.02 6.86
C THR A 151 5.48 13.13 8.08
N LEU A 152 4.58 12.15 8.15
CA LEU A 152 4.52 11.20 9.27
C LEU A 152 5.82 10.41 9.44
N ALA A 153 6.43 9.95 8.34
CA ALA A 153 7.70 9.25 8.40
C ALA A 153 8.83 10.16 8.95
N ALA A 154 8.87 11.43 8.52
CA ALA A 154 9.84 12.39 8.99
C ALA A 154 9.65 12.74 10.48
N GLU A 155 8.44 13.01 10.93
CA GLU A 155 8.10 13.32 12.32
C GLU A 155 8.51 12.21 13.30
N HIS A 156 8.28 10.97 12.89
CA HIS A 156 8.63 9.79 13.70
C HIS A 156 10.03 9.23 13.41
N ARG A 157 10.83 9.90 12.53
CA ARG A 157 12.18 9.47 12.13
C ARG A 157 12.22 8.01 11.68
N THR A 158 11.23 7.61 10.91
CA THR A 158 11.06 6.24 10.43
C THR A 158 11.04 6.17 8.91
N VAL A 159 10.94 4.97 8.39
CA VAL A 159 10.79 4.69 6.96
C VAL A 159 9.32 4.71 6.56
N ILE A 160 9.03 5.11 5.33
CA ILE A 160 7.65 5.25 4.82
C ILE A 160 6.89 3.90 4.82
N SER A 161 7.61 2.78 4.71
CA SER A 161 7.03 1.44 4.82
C SER A 161 6.31 1.18 6.15
N ALA A 162 6.83 1.71 7.27
CA ALA A 162 6.17 1.59 8.58
C ALA A 162 4.84 2.37 8.61
N VAL A 163 4.82 3.56 8.01
CA VAL A 163 3.61 4.39 7.88
C VAL A 163 2.59 3.71 6.96
N MET A 164 3.02 3.19 5.80
CA MET A 164 2.17 2.44 4.88
C MET A 164 1.56 1.20 5.55
N PHE A 165 2.35 0.50 6.37
CA PHE A 165 1.86 -0.68 7.11
C PHE A 165 0.81 -0.30 8.16
N GLY A 166 1.03 0.79 8.89
CA GLY A 166 0.03 1.35 9.82
C GLY A 166 -1.26 1.74 9.11
N ALA A 167 -1.16 2.38 7.94
CA ALA A 167 -2.33 2.76 7.15
C ALA A 167 -3.12 1.53 6.64
N LEU A 168 -2.45 0.46 6.20
CA LEU A 168 -3.08 -0.80 5.83
C LEU A 168 -3.83 -1.43 7.00
N ALA A 169 -3.18 -1.53 8.17
CA ALA A 169 -3.77 -2.10 9.37
C ALA A 169 -4.96 -1.25 9.86
N GLY A 170 -4.82 0.09 9.89
CA GLY A 170 -5.88 1.01 10.29
C GLY A 170 -7.08 1.03 9.33
N ALA A 171 -6.86 0.70 8.06
CA ALA A 171 -7.94 0.55 7.07
C ALA A 171 -8.79 -0.71 7.28
N GLY A 172 -8.34 -1.65 8.13
CA GLY A 172 -9.03 -2.89 8.43
C GLY A 172 -9.10 -3.86 7.24
N VAL A 173 -8.14 -3.79 6.33
CA VAL A 173 -8.11 -4.62 5.12
C VAL A 173 -7.33 -5.92 5.29
N LEU A 174 -6.50 -6.01 6.34
CA LEU A 174 -5.70 -7.19 6.64
C LEU A 174 -6.50 -8.21 7.45
N PRO A 175 -6.31 -9.53 7.24
CA PRO A 175 -7.05 -10.58 7.95
C PRO A 175 -6.47 -10.92 9.34
N TRP A 176 -5.80 -9.95 9.96
CA TRP A 176 -5.24 -10.07 11.33
C TRP A 176 -5.30 -8.73 12.05
N SER A 177 -5.03 -8.77 13.36
CA SER A 177 -5.11 -7.58 14.21
C SER A 177 -3.84 -6.73 14.18
N ARG A 178 -3.94 -5.52 14.77
CA ARG A 178 -2.83 -4.57 14.96
C ARG A 178 -1.62 -5.22 15.65
N GLU A 179 -1.87 -6.00 16.69
CA GLU A 179 -0.82 -6.62 17.52
C GLU A 179 0.06 -7.58 16.71
N VAL A 180 -0.49 -8.25 15.70
CA VAL A 180 0.28 -9.12 14.79
C VAL A 180 1.26 -8.27 13.97
N CYS A 181 0.81 -7.14 13.44
CA CYS A 181 1.68 -6.21 12.70
C CYS A 181 2.80 -5.67 13.58
N GLU A 182 2.45 -5.19 14.78
CA GLU A 182 3.43 -4.63 15.72
C GLU A 182 4.47 -5.67 16.17
N ARG A 183 4.08 -6.94 16.34
CA ARG A 183 5.02 -8.02 16.67
C ARG A 183 6.03 -8.21 15.56
N VAL A 184 5.60 -8.28 14.31
CA VAL A 184 6.50 -8.46 13.16
C VAL A 184 7.48 -7.28 13.03
N ILE A 185 7.05 -6.05 13.32
CA ILE A 185 7.97 -4.89 13.38
C ILE A 185 9.00 -5.08 14.50
N ARG A 186 8.58 -5.54 15.69
CA ARG A 186 9.50 -5.77 16.83
C ARG A 186 10.54 -6.83 16.50
N ASP A 187 10.14 -7.90 15.84
CA ASP A 187 11.01 -9.02 15.47
C ASP A 187 11.98 -8.65 14.35
N GLY A 188 11.72 -7.58 13.60
CA GLY A 188 12.57 -7.07 12.53
C GLY A 188 13.90 -6.45 12.98
N GLY A 189 14.04 -6.12 14.24
CA GLY A 189 15.32 -5.78 14.92
C GLY A 189 15.97 -4.45 14.58
N VAL A 190 15.57 -3.75 13.53
CA VAL A 190 16.18 -2.47 13.11
C VAL A 190 15.15 -1.34 13.17
N GLY A 191 15.51 -0.25 13.88
CA GLY A 191 14.64 0.94 13.97
C GLY A 191 13.25 0.64 14.54
N VAL A 192 13.14 -0.31 15.47
CA VAL A 192 11.88 -0.83 16.00
C VAL A 192 11.01 0.26 16.57
N ASP A 193 11.54 1.07 17.48
CA ASP A 193 10.75 2.10 18.19
C ASP A 193 10.23 3.15 17.23
N SER A 194 11.05 3.63 16.29
CA SER A 194 10.65 4.60 15.29
C SER A 194 9.64 4.01 14.30
N SER A 195 9.80 2.75 13.92
CA SER A 195 8.86 2.06 13.04
C SER A 195 7.51 1.82 13.70
N LEU A 196 7.50 1.43 14.98
CA LEU A 196 6.26 1.31 15.77
C LEU A 196 5.55 2.67 15.94
N ALA A 197 6.31 3.75 16.17
CA ALA A 197 5.73 5.09 16.30
C ALA A 197 5.07 5.55 14.99
N GLY A 198 5.74 5.41 13.85
CA GLY A 198 5.17 5.75 12.54
C GLY A 198 4.00 4.86 12.14
N PHE A 199 4.09 3.55 12.44
CA PHE A 199 2.99 2.61 12.26
C PHE A 199 1.76 3.05 13.06
N ALA A 200 1.92 3.34 14.37
CA ALA A 200 0.84 3.73 15.26
C ALA A 200 0.18 5.04 14.78
N ALA A 201 0.98 6.05 14.44
CA ALA A 201 0.47 7.34 13.95
C ALA A 201 -0.40 7.17 12.69
N ALA A 202 0.05 6.39 11.73
CA ALA A 202 -0.72 6.12 10.51
C ALA A 202 -1.96 5.25 10.77
N TYR A 203 -1.84 4.25 11.63
CA TYR A 203 -2.97 3.43 12.06
C TYR A 203 -4.08 4.29 12.65
N ASP A 204 -3.74 5.14 13.62
CA ASP A 204 -4.70 5.98 14.34
C ASP A 204 -5.32 7.03 13.40
N ALA A 205 -4.54 7.65 12.52
CA ALA A 205 -5.05 8.59 11.52
C ALA A 205 -6.10 7.96 10.59
N VAL A 206 -5.90 6.70 10.18
CA VAL A 206 -6.83 5.99 9.30
C VAL A 206 -8.02 5.44 10.07
N ALA A 207 -7.81 4.84 11.24
CA ALA A 207 -8.86 4.22 12.05
C ALA A 207 -9.86 5.27 12.61
N THR A 208 -9.38 6.45 13.00
CA THR A 208 -10.23 7.56 13.52
C THR A 208 -10.95 8.33 12.41
N GLY A 209 -10.58 8.12 11.14
CA GLY A 209 -11.16 8.84 10.02
C GLY A 209 -10.49 10.18 9.70
N ALA A 210 -9.47 10.61 10.45
CA ALA A 210 -8.70 11.83 10.17
C ALA A 210 -8.09 11.83 8.76
N ALA A 211 -7.70 10.65 8.26
CA ALA A 211 -7.24 10.45 6.88
C ALA A 211 -8.31 10.73 5.80
N ARG A 212 -9.59 10.91 6.15
CA ARG A 212 -10.69 11.19 5.21
C ARG A 212 -11.02 12.67 5.09
N GLU A 213 -10.69 13.48 6.09
CA GLU A 213 -11.17 14.86 6.21
C GLU A 213 -10.30 15.87 5.44
N ALA A 214 -9.07 15.55 5.12
CA ALA A 214 -8.11 16.47 4.50
C ALA A 214 -8.51 17.01 3.11
N PHE A 215 -9.58 16.48 2.48
CA PHE A 215 -10.02 16.87 1.13
C PHE A 215 -11.55 16.99 0.99
N ALA A 216 -12.25 17.28 2.05
CA ALA A 216 -13.71 17.53 2.05
C ALA A 216 -14.06 19.03 1.92
N SER A 217 -13.07 19.91 1.78
CA SER A 217 -13.24 21.36 1.63
C SER A 217 -12.78 21.83 0.25
#